data_3591d5741a2f15ea7316215b95dc8b33
#
_entry.id   3591d5741a2f15ea7316215b95dc8b33
#
_cell.length_a   1.000
_cell.length_b   1.000
_cell.length_c   1.000
_cell.angle_alpha   90.00
_cell.angle_beta   90.00
_cell.angle_gamma   90.00
#
_symmetry.space_group_name_H-M   'P 1'
#
loop_
_entity.id
_entity.type
_entity.pdbx_description
1 polymer ?
#
loop_
_entity_poly.entity_id
_entity_poly.type
_entity_poly.pdbx_seq_one_letter_code
_entity_poly.pdbx_strand_id
1 'polypeptide(L)'
;MDGRKVDDEFFSFIEFARKHISCPLTIKMGSKYSALANKIKAIDKAGIEGVVLFNRTFRPDVDIEKMEIVAGCPTTDGNDYTDSLRWTALMSGEVKMDICANTGIHSSETAIKMLLAGAKAFEVASLPIKEGFGSITRLNNEIKAWMERHNFNSISDFCGRLAQEESSDGYKWERTQFLKIISRD
;
A
#
# COMPACT_ATOMS: atom_id res chain seq x y z
N MET A 1 25.71 -10.25 2.10
CA MET A 1 25.60 -9.07 2.99
C MET A 1 24.76 -9.47 4.18
N ASP A 2 25.18 -9.15 5.41
CA ASP A 2 24.41 -9.47 6.63
C ASP A 2 23.16 -8.55 6.68
N GLY A 3 21.98 -9.15 6.89
CA GLY A 3 20.73 -8.39 6.93
C GLY A 3 20.66 -7.33 8.03
N ARG A 4 21.31 -7.57 9.18
CA ARG A 4 21.44 -6.57 10.25
C ARG A 4 22.22 -5.35 9.79
N LYS A 5 23.33 -5.55 9.09
CA LYS A 5 24.13 -4.45 8.57
C LYS A 5 23.36 -3.59 7.56
N VAL A 6 22.52 -4.22 6.72
CA VAL A 6 21.64 -3.49 5.79
C VAL A 6 20.60 -2.64 6.56
N ASP A 7 20.05 -3.19 7.64
CA ASP A 7 19.12 -2.46 8.47
C ASP A 7 19.78 -1.29 9.21
N ASP A 8 20.98 -1.48 9.75
CA ASP A 8 21.75 -0.43 10.41
C ASP A 8 22.07 0.73 9.44
N GLU A 9 22.51 0.42 8.22
CA GLU A 9 22.74 1.44 7.19
C GLU A 9 21.47 2.18 6.80
N PHE A 10 20.34 1.47 6.67
CA PHE A 10 19.05 2.06 6.36
C PHE A 10 18.59 3.04 7.45
N PHE A 11 18.66 2.66 8.72
CA PHE A 11 18.26 3.56 9.83
C PHE A 11 19.24 4.70 10.03
N SER A 12 20.53 4.50 9.83
CA SER A 12 21.53 5.58 9.82
C SER A 12 21.22 6.64 8.75
N PHE A 13 20.76 6.21 7.58
CA PHE A 13 20.32 7.13 6.52
C PHE A 13 19.07 7.92 6.93
N ILE A 14 18.08 7.28 7.57
CA ILE A 14 16.89 7.97 8.11
C ILE A 14 17.29 9.03 9.11
N GLU A 15 18.15 8.70 10.06
CA GLU A 15 18.65 9.66 11.07
C GLU A 15 19.38 10.84 10.42
N PHE A 16 20.21 10.56 9.44
CA PHE A 16 20.89 11.61 8.67
C PHE A 16 19.88 12.51 7.96
N ALA A 17 18.90 11.96 7.25
CA ALA A 17 17.87 12.71 6.55
C ALA A 17 17.07 13.61 7.53
N ARG A 18 16.65 13.06 8.67
CA ARG A 18 15.90 13.82 9.71
C ARG A 18 16.68 15.00 10.29
N LYS A 19 18.01 14.89 10.39
CA LYS A 19 18.86 16.01 10.88
C LYS A 19 18.96 17.16 9.88
N HIS A 20 18.75 16.91 8.59
CA HIS A 20 19.00 17.90 7.54
C HIS A 20 17.70 18.35 6.82
N ILE A 21 16.60 17.68 7.04
CA ILE A 21 15.32 17.94 6.34
C ILE A 21 14.27 18.30 7.40
N SER A 22 13.67 19.48 7.26
CA SER A 22 12.64 19.99 8.18
C SER A 22 11.19 19.72 7.74
N CYS A 23 10.97 19.38 6.46
CA CYS A 23 9.64 19.00 5.98
C CYS A 23 9.32 17.54 6.36
N PRO A 24 8.02 17.16 6.38
CA PRO A 24 7.62 15.78 6.59
C PRO A 24 8.28 14.82 5.60
N LEU A 25 8.74 13.67 6.09
CA LEU A 25 9.40 12.63 5.30
C LEU A 25 8.50 11.41 5.16
N THR A 26 8.42 10.90 3.94
CA THR A 26 7.74 9.66 3.61
C THR A 26 8.70 8.66 3.01
N ILE A 27 8.59 7.40 3.42
CA ILE A 27 9.42 6.31 2.89
C ILE A 27 8.56 5.37 2.06
N LYS A 28 8.96 5.12 0.82
CA LYS A 28 8.35 4.10 -0.03
C LYS A 28 9.08 2.78 0.12
N MET A 29 8.37 1.75 0.56
CA MET A 29 8.93 0.44 0.91
C MET A 29 8.61 -0.61 -0.14
N GLY A 30 9.49 -1.62 -0.26
CA GLY A 30 9.13 -2.90 -0.87
C GLY A 30 8.29 -3.76 0.10
N SER A 31 7.68 -4.83 -0.42
CA SER A 31 6.90 -5.78 0.41
C SER A 31 7.70 -6.99 0.89
N LYS A 32 8.93 -7.17 0.45
CA LYS A 32 9.75 -8.37 0.67
C LYS A 32 10.68 -8.24 1.87
N TYR A 33 10.13 -8.33 3.08
CA TYR A 33 10.87 -8.36 4.33
C TYR A 33 10.44 -9.54 5.20
N SER A 34 11.38 -10.19 5.89
CA SER A 34 11.09 -11.32 6.79
C SER A 34 10.23 -10.91 7.99
N ALA A 35 10.33 -9.66 8.43
CA ALA A 35 9.59 -9.10 9.58
C ALA A 35 9.01 -7.72 9.21
N LEU A 36 8.15 -7.67 8.20
CA LEU A 36 7.66 -6.41 7.61
C LEU A 36 6.94 -5.52 8.65
N ALA A 37 6.07 -6.07 9.49
CA ALA A 37 5.40 -5.30 10.54
C ALA A 37 6.41 -4.61 11.48
N ASN A 38 7.43 -5.35 11.93
CA ASN A 38 8.46 -4.80 12.81
C ASN A 38 9.27 -3.70 12.12
N LYS A 39 9.55 -3.87 10.82
CA LYS A 39 10.25 -2.86 10.02
C LYS A 39 9.43 -1.57 9.90
N ILE A 40 8.14 -1.67 9.60
CA ILE A 40 7.22 -0.52 9.53
C ILE A 40 7.14 0.19 10.89
N LYS A 41 6.96 -0.55 12.00
CA LYS A 41 6.96 0.01 13.35
C LYS A 41 8.29 0.68 13.73
N ALA A 42 9.42 0.16 13.25
CA ALA A 42 10.72 0.77 13.51
C ALA A 42 10.90 2.09 12.73
N ILE A 43 10.37 2.18 11.51
CA ILE A 43 10.34 3.42 10.71
C ILE A 43 9.48 4.49 11.40
N ASP A 44 8.30 4.13 11.90
CA ASP A 44 7.44 5.03 12.69
C ASP A 44 8.17 5.58 13.92
N LYS A 45 8.85 4.71 14.69
CA LYS A 45 9.65 5.09 15.85
C LYS A 45 10.85 5.98 15.50
N ALA A 46 11.38 5.88 14.29
CA ALA A 46 12.46 6.75 13.79
C ALA A 46 11.98 8.16 13.42
N GLY A 47 10.67 8.46 13.59
CA GLY A 47 10.10 9.79 13.37
C GLY A 47 9.80 10.11 11.91
N ILE A 48 9.55 9.11 11.10
CA ILE A 48 9.04 9.26 9.73
C ILE A 48 7.53 9.50 9.80
N GLU A 49 7.04 10.48 9.05
CA GLU A 49 5.64 10.92 9.09
C GLU A 49 4.73 10.16 8.12
N GLY A 50 5.31 9.43 7.16
CA GLY A 50 4.50 8.64 6.23
C GLY A 50 5.22 7.44 5.64
N VAL A 51 4.45 6.43 5.26
CA VAL A 51 4.96 5.26 4.53
C VAL A 51 4.10 4.96 3.32
N VAL A 52 4.74 4.66 2.18
CA VAL A 52 4.04 4.20 0.98
C VAL A 52 4.17 2.68 0.88
N LEU A 53 3.05 1.99 0.89
CA LEU A 53 2.92 0.54 0.79
C LEU A 53 2.22 0.16 -0.54
N PHE A 54 2.91 -0.37 -1.57
CA PHE A 54 4.32 -0.72 -1.65
C PHE A 54 4.95 -0.22 -2.94
N ASN A 55 6.29 -0.17 -2.98
CA ASN A 55 7.00 -0.06 -4.24
C ASN A 55 6.83 -1.36 -5.04
N ARG A 56 6.50 -1.25 -6.33
CA ARG A 56 6.51 -2.39 -7.22
C ARG A 56 7.94 -2.70 -7.65
N THR A 57 8.43 -3.85 -7.24
CA THR A 57 9.75 -4.33 -7.65
C THR A 57 9.72 -4.71 -9.13
N PHE A 58 10.76 -4.34 -9.87
CA PHE A 58 10.98 -4.82 -11.23
C PHE A 58 10.97 -6.37 -11.24
N ARG A 59 10.25 -6.93 -12.20
CA ARG A 59 10.15 -8.39 -12.40
C ARG A 59 10.62 -8.69 -13.82
N PRO A 60 11.81 -9.28 -14.00
CA PRO A 60 12.23 -9.78 -15.31
C PRO A 60 11.34 -10.94 -15.74
N ASP A 61 11.24 -11.16 -17.03
CA ASP A 61 10.54 -12.27 -17.65
C ASP A 61 11.46 -12.97 -18.66
N VAL A 62 11.01 -14.07 -19.23
CA VAL A 62 11.78 -14.86 -20.21
C VAL A 62 10.99 -14.99 -21.51
N ASP A 63 11.56 -14.54 -22.60
CA ASP A 63 11.08 -14.86 -23.95
C ASP A 63 11.55 -16.27 -24.32
N ILE A 64 10.65 -17.22 -24.33
CA ILE A 64 10.96 -18.64 -24.57
C ILE A 64 11.34 -18.91 -26.01
N GLU A 65 10.86 -18.11 -26.97
CA GLU A 65 11.17 -18.30 -28.38
C GLU A 65 12.58 -17.77 -28.73
N LYS A 66 12.96 -16.65 -28.12
CA LYS A 66 14.28 -16.06 -28.29
C LYS A 66 15.31 -16.59 -27.30
N MET A 67 14.86 -17.30 -26.24
CA MET A 67 15.68 -17.77 -25.12
C MET A 67 16.51 -16.64 -24.47
N GLU A 68 15.84 -15.49 -24.23
CA GLU A 68 16.48 -14.30 -23.64
C GLU A 68 15.69 -13.74 -22.45
N ILE A 69 16.38 -13.04 -21.56
CA ILE A 69 15.75 -12.32 -20.44
C ILE A 69 15.21 -11.00 -20.98
N VAL A 70 13.94 -10.76 -20.73
CA VAL A 70 13.25 -9.54 -21.16
C VAL A 70 12.70 -8.76 -19.95
N ALA A 71 12.36 -7.50 -20.15
CA ALA A 71 11.64 -6.74 -19.14
C ALA A 71 10.22 -7.31 -19.00
N GLY A 72 9.83 -7.60 -17.77
CA GLY A 72 8.45 -7.96 -17.46
C GLY A 72 7.48 -6.79 -17.65
N CYS A 73 6.20 -7.04 -17.46
CA CYS A 73 5.17 -6.01 -17.63
C CYS A 73 5.46 -4.77 -16.76
N PRO A 74 5.58 -3.57 -17.34
CA PRO A 74 5.91 -2.35 -16.59
C PRO A 74 4.74 -1.83 -15.75
N THR A 75 3.50 -2.24 -16.07
CA THR A 75 2.28 -1.81 -15.36
C THR A 75 1.74 -2.92 -14.46
N THR A 76 1.01 -2.53 -13.42
CA THR A 76 0.27 -3.44 -12.56
C THR A 76 -1.00 -3.94 -13.25
N ASP A 77 -1.54 -5.04 -12.76
CA ASP A 77 -2.90 -5.51 -13.08
C ASP A 77 -3.88 -5.26 -11.92
N GLY A 78 -5.14 -5.64 -12.13
CA GLY A 78 -6.23 -5.38 -11.19
C GLY A 78 -6.15 -6.18 -9.87
N ASN A 79 -5.26 -7.16 -9.75
CA ASN A 79 -5.10 -8.00 -8.54
C ASN A 79 -3.84 -7.64 -7.73
N ASP A 80 -2.94 -6.86 -8.29
CA ASP A 80 -1.68 -6.48 -7.63
C ASP A 80 -1.87 -5.66 -6.33
N TYR A 81 -3.11 -5.21 -6.03
CA TYR A 81 -3.42 -4.39 -4.85
C TYR A 81 -3.53 -5.18 -3.54
N THR A 82 -3.68 -6.48 -3.58
CA THR A 82 -4.10 -7.30 -2.41
C THR A 82 -3.10 -7.25 -1.25
N ASP A 83 -1.79 -7.29 -1.53
CA ASP A 83 -0.76 -7.14 -0.49
C ASP A 83 -0.81 -5.74 0.15
N SER A 84 -0.92 -4.69 -0.68
CA SER A 84 -1.04 -3.31 -0.18
C SER A 84 -2.27 -3.13 0.70
N LEU A 85 -3.43 -3.66 0.28
CA LEU A 85 -4.67 -3.61 1.04
C LEU A 85 -4.51 -4.29 2.41
N ARG A 86 -4.00 -5.53 2.40
CA ARG A 86 -3.82 -6.29 3.64
C ARG A 86 -2.90 -5.58 4.62
N TRP A 87 -1.74 -5.13 4.16
CA TRP A 87 -0.77 -4.47 5.03
C TRP A 87 -1.21 -3.08 5.49
N THR A 88 -1.96 -2.36 4.68
CA THR A 88 -2.61 -1.11 5.10
C THR A 88 -3.55 -1.37 6.27
N ALA A 89 -4.43 -2.37 6.16
CA ALA A 89 -5.39 -2.70 7.21
C ALA A 89 -4.72 -3.18 8.50
N LEU A 90 -3.64 -3.97 8.39
CA LEU A 90 -2.89 -4.48 9.55
C LEU A 90 -2.11 -3.39 10.29
N MET A 91 -1.63 -2.38 9.55
CA MET A 91 -0.67 -1.42 10.12
C MET A 91 -1.28 -0.07 10.48
N SER A 92 -2.47 0.28 9.97
CA SER A 92 -3.06 1.61 10.15
C SER A 92 -3.40 1.95 11.62
N GLY A 93 -3.71 0.97 12.45
CA GLY A 93 -3.89 1.16 13.91
C GLY A 93 -2.59 0.99 14.72
N GLU A 94 -1.57 0.38 14.12
CA GLU A 94 -0.34 -0.01 14.81
C GLU A 94 0.79 1.04 14.73
N VAL A 95 0.65 2.05 13.88
CA VAL A 95 1.61 3.13 13.68
C VAL A 95 0.94 4.49 13.71
N LYS A 96 1.72 5.53 14.06
CA LYS A 96 1.25 6.92 14.09
C LYS A 96 1.44 7.64 12.77
N MET A 97 2.42 7.21 11.97
CA MET A 97 2.68 7.78 10.66
C MET A 97 1.53 7.49 9.69
N ASP A 98 1.32 8.37 8.72
CA ASP A 98 0.32 8.18 7.69
C ASP A 98 0.71 7.06 6.71
N ILE A 99 -0.28 6.26 6.33
CA ILE A 99 -0.09 5.22 5.31
C ILE A 99 -0.66 5.71 3.97
N CYS A 100 0.18 5.69 2.94
CA CYS A 100 -0.21 5.88 1.56
C CYS A 100 -0.22 4.53 0.85
N ALA A 101 -1.37 4.10 0.36
CA ALA A 101 -1.49 2.86 -0.39
C ALA A 101 -0.97 3.02 -1.83
N ASN A 102 -0.28 2.02 -2.34
CA ASN A 102 0.21 2.02 -3.71
C ASN A 102 0.19 0.59 -4.28
N THR A 103 0.29 0.49 -5.59
CA THR A 103 0.31 -0.76 -6.36
C THR A 103 -1.10 -1.32 -6.62
N GLY A 104 -1.44 -1.53 -7.87
CA GLY A 104 -2.66 -2.21 -8.32
C GLY A 104 -3.96 -1.40 -8.19
N ILE A 105 -3.89 -0.09 -7.93
CA ILE A 105 -5.09 0.76 -7.84
C ILE A 105 -5.48 1.21 -9.26
N HIS A 106 -6.50 0.54 -9.81
CA HIS A 106 -6.99 0.77 -11.17
C HIS A 106 -8.45 1.24 -11.24
N SER A 107 -9.15 1.28 -10.11
CA SER A 107 -10.56 1.68 -10.03
C SER A 107 -10.85 2.43 -8.74
N SER A 108 -11.96 3.16 -8.71
CA SER A 108 -12.50 3.79 -7.51
C SER A 108 -12.82 2.77 -6.43
N GLU A 109 -13.30 1.58 -6.80
CA GLU A 109 -13.54 0.49 -5.86
C GLU A 109 -12.27 0.09 -5.11
N THR A 110 -11.16 -0.11 -5.83
CA THR A 110 -9.87 -0.44 -5.20
C THR A 110 -9.37 0.70 -4.32
N ALA A 111 -9.49 1.96 -4.77
CA ALA A 111 -9.11 3.13 -3.99
C ALA A 111 -9.94 3.24 -2.69
N ILE A 112 -11.26 3.03 -2.76
CA ILE A 112 -12.15 3.04 -1.59
C ILE A 112 -11.77 1.92 -0.61
N LYS A 113 -11.43 0.72 -1.09
CA LYS A 113 -10.93 -0.37 -0.23
C LYS A 113 -9.69 0.06 0.56
N MET A 114 -8.75 0.78 -0.07
CA MET A 114 -7.55 1.28 0.62
C MET A 114 -7.88 2.30 1.70
N LEU A 115 -8.79 3.24 1.40
CA LEU A 115 -9.26 4.24 2.37
C LEU A 115 -9.99 3.57 3.55
N LEU A 116 -10.88 2.62 3.28
CA LEU A 116 -11.56 1.84 4.33
C LEU A 116 -10.58 1.03 5.19
N ALA A 117 -9.48 0.55 4.61
CA ALA A 117 -8.41 -0.14 5.32
C ALA A 117 -7.52 0.79 6.17
N GLY A 118 -7.64 2.12 6.01
CA GLY A 118 -6.94 3.12 6.81
C GLY A 118 -5.84 3.90 6.10
N ALA A 119 -5.69 3.73 4.77
CA ALA A 119 -4.81 4.61 4.01
C ALA A 119 -5.33 6.05 4.04
N LYS A 120 -4.43 7.01 4.31
CA LYS A 120 -4.75 8.46 4.26
C LYS A 120 -4.66 9.03 2.86
N ALA A 121 -3.90 8.37 2.00
CA ALA A 121 -3.72 8.70 0.59
C ALA A 121 -3.47 7.42 -0.22
N PHE A 122 -3.52 7.54 -1.54
CA PHE A 122 -3.08 6.47 -2.44
C PHE A 122 -2.40 7.05 -3.68
N GLU A 123 -1.48 6.27 -4.24
CA GLU A 123 -0.79 6.58 -5.47
C GLU A 123 -1.29 5.73 -6.63
N VAL A 124 -1.41 6.33 -7.81
CA VAL A 124 -1.72 5.65 -9.07
C VAL A 124 -0.64 5.96 -10.11
N ALA A 125 -0.10 4.93 -10.74
CA ALA A 125 0.85 5.07 -11.84
C ALA A 125 0.36 4.34 -13.10
N SER A 126 0.03 3.07 -12.98
CA SER A 126 -0.38 2.24 -14.11
C SER A 126 -1.70 2.70 -14.75
N LEU A 127 -2.62 3.23 -13.95
CA LEU A 127 -3.91 3.73 -14.44
C LEU A 127 -3.74 4.90 -15.43
N PRO A 128 -3.08 6.02 -15.08
CA PRO A 128 -2.87 7.13 -16.03
C PRO A 128 -1.94 6.75 -17.21
N ILE A 129 -1.03 5.78 -17.06
CA ILE A 129 -0.22 5.27 -18.17
C ILE A 129 -1.11 4.56 -19.20
N LYS A 130 -2.09 3.76 -18.75
CA LYS A 130 -2.98 2.98 -19.62
C LYS A 130 -4.12 3.79 -20.22
N GLU A 131 -4.68 4.74 -19.45
CA GLU A 131 -5.94 5.40 -19.77
C GLU A 131 -5.83 6.94 -19.89
N GLY A 132 -4.63 7.49 -19.72
CA GLY A 132 -4.40 8.93 -19.70
C GLY A 132 -4.77 9.59 -18.36
N PHE A 133 -4.36 10.86 -18.20
CA PHE A 133 -4.55 11.61 -16.94
C PHE A 133 -6.01 11.90 -16.59
N GLY A 134 -6.94 11.88 -17.55
CA GLY A 134 -8.37 11.99 -17.29
C GLY A 134 -8.92 10.90 -16.37
N SER A 135 -8.24 9.74 -16.29
CA SER A 135 -8.58 8.67 -15.37
C SER A 135 -8.51 9.09 -13.88
N ILE A 136 -7.63 10.02 -13.52
CA ILE A 136 -7.51 10.55 -12.15
C ILE A 136 -8.77 11.35 -11.78
N THR A 137 -9.24 12.21 -12.68
CA THR A 137 -10.47 12.99 -12.47
C THR A 137 -11.68 12.06 -12.38
N ARG A 138 -11.78 11.07 -13.27
CA ARG A 138 -12.83 10.06 -13.22
C ARG A 138 -12.84 9.32 -11.88
N LEU A 139 -11.69 8.84 -11.43
CA LEU A 139 -11.54 8.10 -10.17
C LEU A 139 -12.01 8.95 -8.97
N ASN A 140 -11.62 10.22 -8.90
CA ASN A 140 -12.05 11.14 -7.85
C ASN A 140 -13.57 11.38 -7.88
N ASN A 141 -14.17 11.54 -9.07
CA ASN A 141 -15.62 11.73 -9.21
C ASN A 141 -16.40 10.47 -8.77
N GLU A 142 -15.89 9.28 -9.10
CA GLU A 142 -16.50 8.01 -8.69
C GLU A 142 -16.42 7.80 -7.18
N ILE A 143 -15.29 8.15 -6.53
CA ILE A 143 -15.15 8.13 -5.07
C ILE A 143 -16.16 9.10 -4.44
N LYS A 144 -16.24 10.33 -4.95
CA LYS A 144 -17.22 11.31 -4.45
C LYS A 144 -18.65 10.81 -4.57
N ALA A 145 -19.04 10.24 -5.71
CA ALA A 145 -20.37 9.66 -5.90
C ALA A 145 -20.64 8.48 -4.96
N TRP A 146 -19.62 7.69 -4.64
CA TRP A 146 -19.74 6.63 -3.63
C TRP A 146 -19.94 7.22 -2.23
N MET A 147 -19.19 8.25 -1.84
CA MET A 147 -19.36 8.95 -0.57
C MET A 147 -20.78 9.52 -0.42
N GLU A 148 -21.30 10.18 -1.46
CA GLU A 148 -22.68 10.73 -1.47
C GLU A 148 -23.73 9.64 -1.23
N ARG A 149 -23.62 8.47 -1.89
CA ARG A 149 -24.53 7.33 -1.69
C ARG A 149 -24.49 6.77 -0.27
N HIS A 150 -23.38 6.92 0.42
CA HIS A 150 -23.19 6.44 1.80
C HIS A 150 -23.35 7.53 2.86
N ASN A 151 -23.75 8.77 2.46
CA ASN A 151 -23.91 9.92 3.34
C ASN A 151 -22.62 10.31 4.08
N PHE A 152 -21.45 10.18 3.43
CA PHE A 152 -20.18 10.65 3.94
C PHE A 152 -19.87 12.04 3.39
N ASN A 153 -19.47 12.97 4.27
CA ASN A 153 -19.12 14.34 3.89
C ASN A 153 -17.61 14.50 3.64
N SER A 154 -16.81 13.63 4.22
CA SER A 154 -15.35 13.66 4.12
C SER A 154 -14.76 12.24 4.09
N ILE A 155 -13.51 12.10 3.64
CA ILE A 155 -12.78 10.83 3.69
C ILE A 155 -12.60 10.38 5.13
N SER A 156 -12.41 11.29 6.08
CA SER A 156 -12.27 10.96 7.51
C SER A 156 -13.51 10.28 8.11
N ASP A 157 -14.69 10.44 7.50
CA ASP A 157 -15.91 9.80 7.99
C ASP A 157 -15.90 8.27 7.83
N PHE A 158 -15.09 7.74 6.93
CA PHE A 158 -15.03 6.30 6.65
C PHE A 158 -13.62 5.71 6.62
N CYS A 159 -12.58 6.54 6.60
CA CYS A 159 -11.19 6.08 6.58
C CYS A 159 -10.90 5.22 7.82
N GLY A 160 -10.35 4.02 7.57
CA GLY A 160 -9.96 3.08 8.62
C GLY A 160 -11.09 2.23 9.22
N ARG A 161 -12.36 2.42 8.84
CA ARG A 161 -13.48 1.63 9.40
C ARG A 161 -13.34 0.11 9.25
N LEU A 162 -12.53 -0.34 8.30
CA LEU A 162 -12.21 -1.75 8.08
C LEU A 162 -10.76 -2.09 8.41
N ALA A 163 -10.05 -1.21 9.10
CA ALA A 163 -8.75 -1.52 9.68
C ALA A 163 -8.86 -2.67 10.69
N GLN A 164 -7.76 -3.37 10.96
CA GLN A 164 -7.75 -4.51 11.87
C GLN A 164 -8.26 -4.14 13.27
N GLU A 165 -7.82 -3.01 13.81
CA GLU A 165 -8.16 -2.55 15.15
C GLU A 165 -9.63 -2.09 15.26
N GLU A 166 -10.15 -1.44 14.23
CA GLU A 166 -11.49 -0.83 14.26
C GLU A 166 -12.62 -1.80 13.86
N SER A 167 -12.29 -2.86 13.12
CA SER A 167 -13.29 -3.80 12.60
C SER A 167 -13.56 -4.94 13.58
N SER A 168 -14.83 -5.23 13.85
CA SER A 168 -15.25 -6.43 14.59
C SER A 168 -14.71 -7.75 13.99
N ASP A 169 -14.43 -7.73 12.70
CA ASP A 169 -13.88 -8.84 11.91
C ASP A 169 -12.38 -8.68 11.61
N GLY A 170 -11.67 -7.79 12.29
CA GLY A 170 -10.27 -7.43 12.03
C GLY A 170 -9.31 -8.64 12.00
N TYR A 171 -9.62 -9.67 12.77
CA TYR A 171 -8.86 -10.94 12.75
C TYR A 171 -8.80 -11.61 11.36
N LYS A 172 -9.72 -11.28 10.45
CA LYS A 172 -9.72 -11.81 9.08
C LYS A 172 -8.51 -11.34 8.28
N TRP A 173 -7.91 -10.20 8.63
CA TRP A 173 -6.69 -9.70 7.99
C TRP A 173 -5.45 -10.53 8.32
N GLU A 174 -5.40 -11.16 9.50
CA GLU A 174 -4.29 -12.03 9.92
C GLU A 174 -4.37 -13.41 9.29
N ARG A 175 -5.59 -13.93 9.12
CA ARG A 175 -5.80 -15.31 8.68
C ARG A 175 -5.60 -15.49 7.19
N THR A 176 -4.50 -16.13 6.84
CA THR A 176 -4.22 -16.68 5.50
C THR A 176 -4.77 -18.12 5.34
N GLN A 177 -5.85 -18.50 6.02
CA GLN A 177 -6.36 -19.87 5.99
C GLN A 177 -7.09 -20.15 4.67
N PHE A 178 -6.39 -20.82 3.79
CA PHE A 178 -6.83 -21.35 2.51
C PHE A 178 -8.12 -22.20 2.57
N LEU A 179 -8.32 -22.91 3.67
CA LEU A 179 -9.46 -23.84 3.86
C LEU A 179 -10.84 -23.17 3.86
N LYS A 180 -10.98 -21.90 4.31
CA LYS A 180 -12.27 -21.18 4.29
C LYS A 180 -12.64 -20.59 2.92
N ILE A 181 -11.69 -20.54 1.98
CA ILE A 181 -11.95 -20.06 0.62
C ILE A 181 -12.54 -21.19 -0.23
N ILE A 182 -12.16 -22.43 0.07
CA ILE A 182 -12.61 -23.63 -0.65
C ILE A 182 -13.99 -24.12 -0.15
N SER A 183 -14.38 -23.82 1.07
CA SER A 183 -15.66 -24.22 1.67
C SER A 183 -16.76 -23.15 1.51
N ARG A 184 -16.68 -22.27 0.52
CA ARG A 184 -17.80 -21.43 0.10
C ARG A 184 -18.72 -22.23 -0.83
N ASP A 185 -19.61 -22.99 -0.19
CA ASP A 185 -20.94 -23.33 -0.72
C ASP A 185 -21.95 -22.38 -0.09
#